data_7d2dda666534362669dc5dad5988b0c4
#
_entry.id   7d2dda666534362669dc5dad5988b0c4
#
_cell.length_a   1.000
_cell.length_b   1.000
_cell.length_c   1.000
_cell.angle_alpha   90.00
_cell.angle_beta   90.00
_cell.angle_gamma   90.00
#
_symmetry.space_group_name_H-M   'P 1'
#
loop_
_entity.id
_entity.type
_entity.pdbx_description
1 polymer ?
#
loop_
_entity_poly.entity_id
_entity_poly.type
_entity_poly.pdbx_seq_one_letter_code
_entity_poly.pdbx_strand_id
1 'polypeptide(L)'
;MPKAARTRAQQRRFEWTLLAMALLALVAWLSPPGQLAGPNHLIQDLGLRALARPPHPDIVLVAVDDRSIATIGRWPWRRALHAQLLQTISAQQPQAIGLDILFSEADADYPQDDALLAQAIAASQRVALPVLQRNYAGLAEGQSELPLDMFTQAAAALGHVHVAPDGDGVVRGLYLQEGPADAPWSHLSQALQCIAQPHAQGCKPQALTEPLSAVGNGSPAPWAVRQHELIAYAGGPAHYPTYSYIDVLRGQVPSDA
;
A
#
# COMPACT_ATOMS: atom_id res chain seq x y z
N MET A 1 67.96 24.71 -4.93
CA MET A 1 67.09 23.58 -4.54
C MET A 1 66.53 22.95 -5.82
N PRO A 2 66.85 21.67 -6.20
CA PRO A 2 66.36 21.06 -7.42
C PRO A 2 64.86 20.72 -7.32
N LYS A 3 64.04 21.20 -8.24
CA LYS A 3 62.65 20.77 -8.40
C LYS A 3 62.66 19.30 -8.83
N ALA A 4 62.21 18.42 -7.96
CA ALA A 4 62.07 16.99 -8.26
C ALA A 4 61.16 16.81 -9.49
N ALA A 5 61.73 16.29 -10.59
CA ALA A 5 60.96 15.97 -11.79
C ALA A 5 60.02 14.80 -11.45
N ARG A 6 58.70 15.00 -11.56
CA ARG A 6 57.71 13.96 -11.40
C ARG A 6 57.97 12.86 -12.47
N THR A 7 57.98 11.58 -12.04
CA THR A 7 58.11 10.48 -12.97
C THR A 7 56.93 10.45 -13.94
N ARG A 8 57.09 9.96 -15.18
CA ARG A 8 56.01 9.84 -16.20
C ARG A 8 54.76 9.11 -15.64
N ALA A 9 54.97 8.15 -14.73
CA ALA A 9 53.87 7.45 -14.07
C ALA A 9 53.09 8.33 -13.08
N GLN A 10 53.79 9.23 -12.36
CA GLN A 10 53.16 10.19 -11.45
C GLN A 10 52.39 11.29 -12.22
N GLN A 11 52.92 11.71 -13.38
CA GLN A 11 52.22 12.66 -14.24
C GLN A 11 50.92 12.05 -14.79
N ARG A 12 50.98 10.80 -15.32
CA ARG A 12 49.76 10.11 -15.79
C ARG A 12 48.72 9.90 -14.68
N ARG A 13 49.13 9.50 -13.48
CA ARG A 13 48.21 9.38 -12.33
C ARG A 13 47.56 10.71 -11.99
N PHE A 14 48.32 11.79 -12.01
CA PHE A 14 47.80 13.14 -11.76
C PHE A 14 46.82 13.59 -12.85
N GLU A 15 47.10 13.33 -14.13
CA GLU A 15 46.21 13.63 -15.24
C GLU A 15 44.90 12.83 -15.12
N TRP A 16 44.97 11.55 -14.80
CA TRP A 16 43.76 10.72 -14.58
C TRP A 16 42.95 11.16 -13.37
N THR A 17 43.58 11.58 -12.27
CA THR A 17 42.86 12.11 -11.12
C THR A 17 42.20 13.44 -11.41
N LEU A 18 42.86 14.34 -12.17
CA LEU A 18 42.25 15.59 -12.63
C LEU A 18 41.06 15.34 -13.57
N LEU A 19 41.18 14.40 -14.48
CA LEU A 19 40.10 14.00 -15.39
C LEU A 19 38.90 13.42 -14.62
N ALA A 20 39.18 12.56 -13.64
CA ALA A 20 38.13 11.99 -12.81
C ALA A 20 37.45 13.07 -11.94
N MET A 21 38.21 14.00 -11.36
CA MET A 21 37.67 15.13 -10.60
C MET A 21 36.84 16.08 -11.46
N ALA A 22 37.32 16.37 -12.69
CA ALA A 22 36.58 17.21 -13.65
C ALA A 22 35.28 16.53 -14.10
N LEU A 23 35.31 15.21 -14.31
CA LEU A 23 34.13 14.44 -14.66
C LEU A 23 33.12 14.40 -13.50
N LEU A 24 33.59 14.19 -12.26
CA LEU A 24 32.74 14.26 -11.07
C LEU A 24 32.15 15.65 -10.84
N ALA A 25 32.94 16.69 -11.04
CA ALA A 25 32.46 18.07 -10.95
C ALA A 25 31.45 18.41 -12.05
N LEU A 26 31.67 17.92 -13.29
CA LEU A 26 30.73 18.06 -14.39
C LEU A 26 29.42 17.31 -14.12
N VAL A 27 29.49 16.08 -13.64
CA VAL A 27 28.32 15.31 -13.22
C VAL A 27 27.57 16.02 -12.11
N ALA A 28 28.26 16.50 -11.06
CA ALA A 28 27.65 17.24 -9.98
C ALA A 28 27.02 18.56 -10.45
N TRP A 29 27.64 19.25 -11.43
CA TRP A 29 27.11 20.49 -12.01
C TRP A 29 25.92 20.25 -12.93
N LEU A 30 25.93 19.14 -13.68
CA LEU A 30 24.81 18.71 -14.55
C LEU A 30 23.69 18.00 -13.77
N SER A 31 23.83 17.82 -12.46
CA SER A 31 22.86 17.15 -11.59
C SER A 31 22.16 18.14 -10.66
N PRO A 32 21.42 19.16 -11.17
CA PRO A 32 20.49 19.87 -10.31
C PRO A 32 19.49 18.87 -9.73
N PRO A 33 18.96 19.11 -8.52
CA PRO A 33 17.97 18.24 -7.92
C PRO A 33 16.82 17.97 -8.91
N GLY A 34 16.66 16.72 -9.33
CA GLY A 34 15.62 16.28 -10.27
C GLY A 34 16.06 15.98 -11.72
N GLN A 35 17.20 16.48 -12.24
CA GLN A 35 17.59 16.22 -13.64
C GLN A 35 18.14 14.80 -13.89
N LEU A 36 18.63 14.09 -12.87
CA LEU A 36 19.04 12.70 -12.97
C LEU A 36 17.92 11.72 -12.54
N ALA A 37 16.70 12.20 -12.33
CA ALA A 37 15.58 11.33 -11.95
C ALA A 37 15.34 10.24 -13.01
N GLY A 38 15.34 10.58 -14.29
CA GLY A 38 15.12 9.61 -15.38
C GLY A 38 16.16 8.47 -15.43
N PRO A 39 17.47 8.76 -15.49
CA PRO A 39 18.51 7.71 -15.40
C PRO A 39 18.46 6.89 -14.11
N ASN A 40 18.19 7.53 -12.97
CA ASN A 40 18.04 6.83 -11.69
C ASN A 40 16.84 5.88 -11.72
N HIS A 41 15.71 6.32 -12.24
CA HIS A 41 14.51 5.48 -12.37
C HIS A 41 14.77 4.28 -13.28
N LEU A 42 15.50 4.46 -14.40
CA LEU A 42 15.86 3.35 -15.28
C LEU A 42 16.70 2.29 -14.56
N ILE A 43 17.73 2.71 -13.82
CA ILE A 43 18.58 1.81 -13.03
C ILE A 43 17.74 1.10 -11.95
N GLN A 44 16.87 1.84 -11.28
CA GLN A 44 15.97 1.30 -10.27
C GLN A 44 15.00 0.27 -10.87
N ASP A 45 14.39 0.57 -12.02
CA ASP A 45 13.49 -0.34 -12.73
C ASP A 45 14.19 -1.63 -13.17
N LEU A 46 15.44 -1.51 -13.67
CA LEU A 46 16.25 -2.68 -14.01
C LEU A 46 16.58 -3.52 -12.76
N GLY A 47 16.91 -2.85 -11.64
CA GLY A 47 17.15 -3.51 -10.37
C GLY A 47 15.91 -4.23 -9.85
N LEU A 48 14.75 -3.57 -9.86
CA LEU A 48 13.48 -4.15 -9.42
C LEU A 48 13.08 -5.35 -10.29
N ARG A 49 13.27 -5.27 -11.62
CA ARG A 49 13.03 -6.41 -12.52
C ARG A 49 13.98 -7.57 -12.27
N ALA A 50 15.26 -7.30 -11.98
CA ALA A 50 16.24 -8.33 -11.65
C ALA A 50 15.98 -9.01 -10.30
N LEU A 51 15.33 -8.30 -9.38
CA LEU A 51 14.93 -8.78 -8.06
C LEU A 51 13.48 -9.25 -8.00
N ALA A 52 12.75 -9.23 -9.12
CA ALA A 52 11.38 -9.68 -9.19
C ALA A 52 11.24 -11.11 -8.65
N ARG A 53 10.25 -11.31 -7.80
CA ARG A 53 9.94 -12.63 -7.21
C ARG A 53 8.68 -13.17 -7.87
N PRO A 54 8.52 -14.48 -7.96
CA PRO A 54 7.24 -15.04 -8.37
C PRO A 54 6.15 -14.60 -7.37
N PRO A 55 4.88 -14.49 -7.81
CA PRO A 55 3.77 -14.21 -6.91
C PRO A 55 3.70 -15.27 -5.83
N HIS A 56 3.32 -14.85 -4.62
CA HIS A 56 3.15 -15.81 -3.53
C HIS A 56 1.90 -16.66 -3.80
N PRO A 57 2.00 -17.99 -3.76
CA PRO A 57 0.88 -18.87 -4.13
C PRO A 57 -0.34 -18.73 -3.23
N ASP A 58 -0.14 -18.32 -1.96
CA ASP A 58 -1.22 -18.17 -0.98
C ASP A 58 -1.97 -16.84 -1.09
N ILE A 59 -1.63 -15.99 -2.08
CA ILE A 59 -2.31 -14.71 -2.31
C ILE A 59 -3.28 -14.87 -3.48
N VAL A 60 -4.55 -14.67 -3.19
CA VAL A 60 -5.65 -14.71 -4.16
C VAL A 60 -6.31 -13.35 -4.24
N LEU A 61 -6.62 -12.89 -5.45
CA LEU A 61 -7.33 -11.65 -5.70
C LEU A 61 -8.78 -11.95 -6.09
N VAL A 62 -9.72 -11.23 -5.47
CA VAL A 62 -11.12 -11.21 -5.85
C VAL A 62 -11.41 -9.85 -6.48
N ALA A 63 -11.61 -9.82 -7.79
CA ALA A 63 -11.72 -8.60 -8.55
C ALA A 63 -13.17 -8.17 -8.79
N VAL A 64 -13.43 -6.87 -8.59
CA VAL A 64 -14.61 -6.19 -9.13
C VAL A 64 -14.33 -5.92 -10.61
N ASP A 65 -14.63 -6.88 -11.45
CA ASP A 65 -14.32 -6.89 -12.88
C ASP A 65 -15.56 -6.56 -13.75
N ASP A 66 -15.34 -6.40 -15.06
CA ASP A 66 -16.40 -6.09 -16.03
C ASP A 66 -17.51 -7.15 -16.02
N ARG A 67 -17.15 -8.43 -15.79
CA ARG A 67 -18.12 -9.52 -15.72
C ARG A 67 -19.03 -9.39 -14.50
N SER A 68 -18.48 -9.02 -13.37
CA SER A 68 -19.23 -8.76 -12.15
C SER A 68 -20.14 -7.55 -12.32
N ILE A 69 -19.63 -6.46 -12.92
CA ILE A 69 -20.42 -5.25 -13.21
C ILE A 69 -21.56 -5.56 -14.19
N ALA A 70 -21.29 -6.33 -15.25
CA ALA A 70 -22.32 -6.72 -16.21
C ALA A 70 -23.42 -7.60 -15.59
N THR A 71 -23.08 -8.38 -14.57
CA THR A 71 -24.01 -9.35 -13.96
C THR A 71 -24.80 -8.75 -12.79
N ILE A 72 -24.14 -8.00 -11.92
CA ILE A 72 -24.74 -7.43 -10.69
C ILE A 72 -25.36 -6.06 -10.99
N GLY A 73 -24.77 -5.30 -11.90
CA GLY A 73 -25.14 -3.94 -12.21
C GLY A 73 -24.08 -2.93 -11.83
N ARG A 74 -24.44 -1.65 -11.97
CA ARG A 74 -23.52 -0.52 -11.75
C ARG A 74 -23.00 -0.47 -10.31
N TRP A 75 -21.71 -0.27 -10.15
CA TRP A 75 -21.04 0.07 -8.88
C TRP A 75 -21.46 1.47 -8.40
N PRO A 76 -21.56 1.75 -7.08
CA PRO A 76 -21.32 0.81 -5.97
C PRO A 76 -22.48 -0.14 -5.72
N TRP A 77 -22.18 -1.35 -5.21
CA TRP A 77 -23.16 -2.36 -4.88
C TRP A 77 -23.63 -2.27 -3.44
N ARG A 78 -24.81 -2.87 -3.19
CA ARG A 78 -25.37 -2.99 -1.84
C ARG A 78 -24.41 -3.71 -0.90
N ARG A 79 -24.30 -3.23 0.32
CA ARG A 79 -23.42 -3.81 1.36
C ARG A 79 -23.78 -5.23 1.74
N ALA A 80 -25.03 -5.64 1.59
CA ALA A 80 -25.46 -7.04 1.74
C ALA A 80 -24.70 -8.00 0.82
N LEU A 81 -24.34 -7.58 -0.41
CA LEU A 81 -23.54 -8.42 -1.33
C LEU A 81 -22.11 -8.60 -0.82
N HIS A 82 -21.51 -7.57 -0.24
CA HIS A 82 -20.20 -7.67 0.37
C HIS A 82 -20.23 -8.53 1.64
N ALA A 83 -21.30 -8.46 2.42
CA ALA A 83 -21.51 -9.35 3.57
C ALA A 83 -21.59 -10.83 3.12
N GLN A 84 -22.35 -11.12 2.08
CA GLN A 84 -22.44 -12.47 1.51
C GLN A 84 -21.09 -12.96 0.94
N LEU A 85 -20.35 -12.09 0.22
CA LEU A 85 -19.01 -12.42 -0.26
C LEU A 85 -18.08 -12.78 0.90
N LEU A 86 -18.04 -11.96 1.96
CA LEU A 86 -17.23 -12.23 3.13
C LEU A 86 -17.58 -13.53 3.81
N GLN A 87 -18.86 -13.89 3.90
CA GLN A 87 -19.29 -15.19 4.44
C GLN A 87 -18.79 -16.34 3.58
N THR A 88 -18.87 -16.23 2.25
CA THR A 88 -18.38 -17.23 1.31
C THR A 88 -16.87 -17.42 1.42
N ILE A 89 -16.09 -16.30 1.47
CA ILE A 89 -14.64 -16.36 1.64
C ILE A 89 -14.26 -16.90 3.01
N SER A 90 -14.92 -16.44 4.08
CA SER A 90 -14.63 -16.87 5.47
C SER A 90 -14.86 -18.35 5.69
N ALA A 91 -15.78 -18.98 4.95
CA ALA A 91 -16.03 -20.42 4.99
C ALA A 91 -14.80 -21.23 4.54
N GLN A 92 -13.91 -20.65 3.73
CA GLN A 92 -12.64 -21.25 3.30
C GLN A 92 -11.49 -21.03 4.30
N GLN A 93 -11.76 -20.36 5.42
CA GLN A 93 -10.80 -20.10 6.50
C GLN A 93 -9.49 -19.43 6.07
N PRO A 94 -9.50 -18.36 5.27
CA PRO A 94 -8.28 -17.65 4.91
C PRO A 94 -7.58 -17.10 6.15
N GLN A 95 -6.27 -16.92 6.09
CA GLN A 95 -5.50 -16.35 7.20
C GLN A 95 -5.82 -14.87 7.44
N ALA A 96 -6.04 -14.11 6.37
CA ALA A 96 -6.45 -12.71 6.40
C ALA A 96 -7.28 -12.37 5.16
N ILE A 97 -8.13 -11.36 5.26
CA ILE A 97 -8.95 -10.83 4.16
C ILE A 97 -8.72 -9.32 4.10
N GLY A 98 -8.23 -8.81 2.97
CA GLY A 98 -8.20 -7.38 2.68
C GLY A 98 -9.44 -6.98 1.90
N LEU A 99 -10.30 -6.18 2.48
CA LEU A 99 -11.46 -5.62 1.79
C LEU A 99 -11.17 -4.16 1.44
N ASP A 100 -10.54 -3.96 0.27
CA ASP A 100 -10.12 -2.63 -0.20
C ASP A 100 -11.30 -1.84 -0.78
N ILE A 101 -12.27 -1.57 0.06
CA ILE A 101 -13.45 -0.76 -0.22
C ILE A 101 -13.69 0.14 0.99
N LEU A 102 -13.73 1.45 0.76
CA LEU A 102 -14.01 2.40 1.83
C LEU A 102 -15.52 2.54 2.03
N PHE A 103 -15.96 2.34 3.25
CA PHE A 103 -17.33 2.52 3.69
C PHE A 103 -17.40 3.65 4.74
N SER A 104 -17.15 4.88 4.28
CA SER A 104 -17.11 6.07 5.17
C SER A 104 -18.48 6.69 5.42
N GLU A 105 -19.46 6.39 4.58
CA GLU A 105 -20.82 6.93 4.68
C GLU A 105 -21.85 5.83 4.90
N ALA A 106 -22.90 6.12 5.66
CA ALA A 106 -24.02 5.21 5.85
C ALA A 106 -24.82 5.01 4.55
N ASP A 107 -25.29 3.79 4.33
CA ASP A 107 -26.18 3.52 3.19
C ASP A 107 -27.56 4.11 3.44
N ALA A 108 -27.87 5.21 2.77
CA ALA A 108 -29.15 5.90 2.93
C ALA A 108 -30.32 5.11 2.35
N ASP A 109 -30.08 4.29 1.30
CA ASP A 109 -31.11 3.52 0.63
C ASP A 109 -31.40 2.18 1.34
N TYR A 110 -30.35 1.57 1.91
CA TYR A 110 -30.44 0.27 2.57
C TYR A 110 -29.67 0.25 3.92
N PRO A 111 -30.10 1.05 4.91
CA PRO A 111 -29.36 1.21 6.16
C PRO A 111 -29.18 -0.10 6.97
N GLN A 112 -30.08 -1.09 6.77
CA GLN A 112 -29.92 -2.42 7.37
C GLN A 112 -28.73 -3.21 6.81
N ASP A 113 -28.27 -2.90 5.59
CA ASP A 113 -27.14 -3.60 4.97
C ASP A 113 -25.81 -3.26 5.66
N ASP A 114 -25.70 -2.08 6.29
CA ASP A 114 -24.55 -1.71 7.10
C ASP A 114 -24.38 -2.67 8.27
N ALA A 115 -25.46 -2.97 8.97
CA ALA A 115 -25.43 -3.92 10.09
C ALA A 115 -25.09 -5.34 9.63
N LEU A 116 -25.57 -5.79 8.46
CA LEU A 116 -25.25 -7.08 7.89
C LEU A 116 -23.76 -7.18 7.56
N LEU A 117 -23.19 -6.16 6.93
CA LEU A 117 -21.78 -6.12 6.60
C LEU A 117 -20.91 -6.08 7.87
N ALA A 118 -21.26 -5.26 8.85
CA ALA A 118 -20.54 -5.19 10.13
C ALA A 118 -20.55 -6.55 10.86
N GLN A 119 -21.66 -7.27 10.85
CA GLN A 119 -21.76 -8.62 11.41
C GLN A 119 -20.86 -9.61 10.67
N ALA A 120 -20.83 -9.58 9.32
CA ALA A 120 -19.98 -10.46 8.54
C ALA A 120 -18.49 -10.19 8.78
N ILE A 121 -18.08 -8.92 8.88
CA ILE A 121 -16.72 -8.51 9.21
C ILE A 121 -16.33 -9.03 10.61
N ALA A 122 -17.17 -8.77 11.63
CA ALA A 122 -16.93 -9.21 12.99
C ALA A 122 -16.87 -10.73 13.12
N ALA A 123 -17.76 -11.46 12.44
CA ALA A 123 -17.78 -12.92 12.47
C ALA A 123 -16.51 -13.53 11.84
N SER A 124 -15.96 -12.90 10.82
CA SER A 124 -14.72 -13.36 10.19
C SER A 124 -13.50 -13.23 11.10
N GLN A 125 -13.39 -12.18 11.90
CA GLN A 125 -12.23 -11.83 12.76
C GLN A 125 -10.90 -11.71 11.99
N ARG A 126 -10.92 -11.60 10.65
CA ARG A 126 -9.73 -11.63 9.78
C ARG A 126 -9.74 -10.55 8.74
N VAL A 127 -10.70 -9.63 8.79
CA VAL A 127 -10.87 -8.57 7.79
C VAL A 127 -10.08 -7.33 8.18
N ALA A 128 -9.20 -6.88 7.27
CA ALA A 128 -8.60 -5.56 7.32
C ALA A 128 -9.36 -4.61 6.38
N LEU A 129 -9.61 -3.39 6.84
CA LEU A 129 -10.26 -2.33 6.08
C LEU A 129 -9.30 -1.17 5.76
N PRO A 130 -9.51 -0.45 4.64
CA PRO A 130 -8.67 0.65 4.24
C PRO A 130 -8.95 1.91 5.05
N VAL A 131 -7.90 2.71 5.20
CA VAL A 131 -7.96 4.11 5.65
C VAL A 131 -7.44 4.97 4.51
N LEU A 132 -8.24 5.94 4.06
CA LEU A 132 -7.78 6.91 3.07
C LEU A 132 -7.05 8.07 3.72
N GLN A 133 -5.97 8.45 3.09
CA GLN A 133 -5.18 9.59 3.48
C GLN A 133 -5.62 10.82 2.67
N ARG A 134 -5.42 11.97 3.25
CA ARG A 134 -5.83 13.28 2.84
C ARG A 134 -5.70 13.65 1.35
N ASN A 135 -4.60 13.26 0.71
CA ASN A 135 -4.29 13.74 -0.65
C ASN A 135 -5.24 13.22 -1.73
N TYR A 136 -6.07 12.22 -1.41
CA TYR A 136 -7.04 11.63 -2.34
C TYR A 136 -8.46 12.13 -2.15
N ALA A 137 -8.86 12.55 -0.95
CA ALA A 137 -10.25 12.82 -0.62
C ALA A 137 -10.58 14.31 -0.48
N GLY A 138 -9.64 15.23 -0.74
CA GLY A 138 -9.85 16.67 -0.50
C GLY A 138 -10.01 17.03 0.98
N LEU A 139 -9.61 16.14 1.87
CA LEU A 139 -9.62 16.36 3.32
C LEU A 139 -8.64 17.45 3.72
N ALA A 140 -8.85 18.09 4.86
CA ALA A 140 -7.91 19.08 5.40
C ALA A 140 -6.58 18.42 5.83
N GLU A 141 -5.48 19.20 5.92
CA GLU A 141 -4.15 18.69 6.31
C GLU A 141 -4.20 17.93 7.63
N GLY A 142 -3.64 16.69 7.63
CA GLY A 142 -3.55 15.84 8.82
C GLY A 142 -4.81 15.03 9.14
N GLN A 143 -5.77 14.93 8.22
CA GLN A 143 -6.95 14.10 8.40
C GLN A 143 -6.85 12.78 7.62
N SER A 144 -7.42 11.73 8.19
CA SER A 144 -7.64 10.43 7.55
C SER A 144 -9.14 10.19 7.44
N GLU A 145 -9.59 9.62 6.34
CA GLU A 145 -10.96 9.17 6.19
C GLU A 145 -11.05 7.69 6.58
N LEU A 146 -11.88 7.43 7.56
CA LEU A 146 -12.08 6.12 8.17
C LEU A 146 -13.38 5.48 7.69
N PRO A 147 -13.47 4.15 7.71
CA PRO A 147 -14.76 3.48 7.63
C PRO A 147 -15.68 3.94 8.78
N LEU A 148 -17.00 3.76 8.61
CA LEU A 148 -17.97 3.99 9.69
C LEU A 148 -17.55 3.29 10.98
N ASP A 149 -17.88 3.89 12.12
CA ASP A 149 -17.52 3.39 13.46
C ASP A 149 -17.88 1.90 13.64
N MET A 150 -19.04 1.47 13.14
CA MET A 150 -19.47 0.06 13.23
C MET A 150 -18.54 -0.88 12.47
N PHE A 151 -17.99 -0.46 11.33
CA PHE A 151 -17.04 -1.26 10.56
C PHE A 151 -15.65 -1.21 11.17
N THR A 152 -15.24 -0.04 11.66
CA THR A 152 -13.98 0.13 12.40
C THR A 152 -13.90 -0.79 13.61
N GLN A 153 -15.00 -0.88 14.39
CA GLN A 153 -15.09 -1.76 15.56
C GLN A 153 -15.17 -3.25 15.21
N ALA A 154 -15.73 -3.58 14.04
CA ALA A 154 -15.87 -4.96 13.57
C ALA A 154 -14.58 -5.51 12.93
N ALA A 155 -13.73 -4.65 12.37
CA ALA A 155 -12.53 -5.03 11.65
C ALA A 155 -11.45 -5.60 12.58
N ALA A 156 -10.67 -6.57 12.08
CA ALA A 156 -9.50 -7.08 12.79
C ALA A 156 -8.32 -6.08 12.75
N ALA A 157 -8.23 -5.27 11.71
CA ALA A 157 -7.25 -4.20 11.57
C ALA A 157 -7.73 -3.12 10.60
N LEU A 158 -7.11 -1.94 10.70
CA LEU A 158 -7.20 -0.88 9.71
C LEU A 158 -5.82 -0.62 9.13
N GLY A 159 -5.75 -0.22 7.86
CA GLY A 159 -4.49 0.11 7.23
C GLY A 159 -4.65 1.15 6.13
N HIS A 160 -3.66 2.05 5.99
CA HIS A 160 -3.68 3.01 4.89
C HIS A 160 -3.36 2.32 3.56
N VAL A 161 -3.91 2.86 2.49
CA VAL A 161 -3.71 2.37 1.11
C VAL A 161 -2.98 3.40 0.24
N HIS A 162 -2.35 4.37 0.87
CA HIS A 162 -1.66 5.44 0.17
C HIS A 162 -0.40 4.92 -0.53
N VAL A 163 -0.24 5.27 -1.79
CA VAL A 163 0.97 5.09 -2.58
C VAL A 163 1.40 6.43 -3.14
N ALA A 164 2.71 6.70 -3.12
CA ALA A 164 3.27 7.93 -3.66
C ALA A 164 3.94 7.61 -5.02
N PRO A 165 3.34 8.06 -6.14
CA PRO A 165 4.01 7.94 -7.43
C PRO A 165 5.24 8.84 -7.48
N ASP A 166 6.30 8.34 -8.12
CA ASP A 166 7.49 9.14 -8.44
C ASP A 166 7.14 10.26 -9.45
N GLY A 167 8.10 11.16 -9.70
CA GLY A 167 7.90 12.28 -10.61
C GLY A 167 7.53 11.92 -12.05
N ASP A 168 7.70 10.65 -12.46
CA ASP A 168 7.28 10.09 -13.75
C ASP A 168 5.91 9.37 -13.68
N GLY A 169 5.22 9.43 -12.55
CA GLY A 169 3.91 8.81 -12.33
C GLY A 169 3.96 7.31 -12.01
N VAL A 170 5.14 6.71 -11.90
CA VAL A 170 5.29 5.28 -11.58
C VAL A 170 5.42 5.09 -10.08
N VAL A 171 4.66 4.15 -9.51
CA VAL A 171 4.77 3.76 -8.11
C VAL A 171 5.87 2.70 -7.98
N ARG A 172 6.99 3.04 -7.34
CA ARG A 172 8.12 2.11 -7.10
C ARG A 172 8.27 1.71 -5.65
N GLY A 173 7.63 2.44 -4.76
CA GLY A 173 7.71 2.19 -3.34
C GLY A 173 6.47 2.63 -2.61
N LEU A 174 6.41 2.28 -1.35
CA LEU A 174 5.37 2.68 -0.43
C LEU A 174 5.98 2.92 0.96
N TYR A 175 5.24 3.60 1.80
CA TYR A 175 5.59 3.74 3.20
C TYR A 175 4.80 2.72 4.03
N LEU A 176 5.49 1.98 4.91
CA LEU A 176 4.82 1.02 5.79
C LEU A 176 4.03 1.71 6.90
N GLN A 177 4.36 2.96 7.22
CA GLN A 177 3.63 3.75 8.21
C GLN A 177 3.43 5.17 7.70
N GLU A 178 2.19 5.63 7.72
CA GLU A 178 1.82 7.00 7.35
C GLU A 178 0.62 7.49 8.16
N GLY A 179 0.64 8.76 8.55
CA GLY A 179 -0.45 9.37 9.31
C GLY A 179 0.02 10.38 10.35
N PRO A 180 -0.81 10.70 11.36
CA PRO A 180 -0.42 11.53 12.49
C PRO A 180 0.82 10.97 13.17
N ALA A 181 1.79 11.84 13.52
CA ALA A 181 3.11 11.40 13.99
C ALA A 181 3.08 10.61 15.30
N ASP A 182 2.07 10.82 16.11
CA ASP A 182 1.82 10.14 17.39
C ASP A 182 1.10 8.78 17.21
N ALA A 183 0.33 8.62 16.13
CA ALA A 183 -0.42 7.40 15.84
C ALA A 183 -0.50 7.12 14.33
N PRO A 184 0.62 6.85 13.64
CA PRO A 184 0.60 6.56 12.21
C PRO A 184 -0.08 5.22 11.92
N TRP A 185 -0.83 5.18 10.83
CA TRP A 185 -1.43 3.95 10.31
C TRP A 185 -0.36 3.05 9.67
N SER A 186 -0.47 1.75 9.89
CA SER A 186 0.27 0.77 9.09
C SER A 186 -0.31 0.69 7.69
N HIS A 187 0.50 0.37 6.68
CA HIS A 187 0.00 0.07 5.35
C HIS A 187 -0.90 -1.19 5.39
N LEU A 188 -1.95 -1.23 4.56
CA LEU A 188 -2.94 -2.31 4.55
C LEU A 188 -2.28 -3.69 4.37
N SER A 189 -1.23 -3.79 3.55
CA SER A 189 -0.47 -5.04 3.38
C SER A 189 0.21 -5.50 4.67
N GLN A 190 0.75 -4.57 5.47
CA GLN A 190 1.33 -4.89 6.78
C GLN A 190 0.24 -5.30 7.78
N ALA A 191 -0.91 -4.63 7.76
CA ALA A 191 -2.05 -4.99 8.58
C ALA A 191 -2.52 -6.43 8.27
N LEU A 192 -2.63 -6.80 7.00
CA LEU A 192 -2.95 -8.16 6.55
C LEU A 192 -1.90 -9.19 7.01
N GLN A 193 -0.62 -8.87 6.86
CA GLN A 193 0.46 -9.73 7.34
C GLN A 193 0.34 -9.97 8.86
N CYS A 194 0.02 -8.93 9.62
CA CYS A 194 -0.11 -9.04 11.07
C CYS A 194 -1.34 -9.84 11.51
N ILE A 195 -2.43 -9.81 10.75
CA ILE A 195 -3.58 -10.70 10.98
C ILE A 195 -3.18 -12.16 10.70
N ALA A 196 -2.52 -12.40 9.55
CA ALA A 196 -2.10 -13.74 9.15
C ALA A 196 -0.99 -14.32 10.05
N GLN A 197 -0.09 -13.48 10.53
CA GLN A 197 1.10 -13.85 11.29
C GLN A 197 1.32 -12.90 12.48
N PRO A 198 0.56 -13.01 13.58
CA PRO A 198 0.59 -12.02 14.69
C PRO A 198 1.96 -11.87 15.37
N HIS A 199 2.83 -12.86 15.24
CA HIS A 199 4.17 -12.84 15.81
C HIS A 199 5.27 -12.40 14.83
N ALA A 200 4.90 -12.01 13.61
CA ALA A 200 5.87 -11.53 12.63
C ALA A 200 6.53 -10.22 13.09
N GLN A 201 7.77 -10.02 12.65
CA GLN A 201 8.53 -8.81 12.99
C GLN A 201 7.81 -7.57 12.44
N GLY A 202 7.67 -6.56 13.28
CA GLY A 202 6.97 -5.31 12.91
C GLY A 202 5.48 -5.30 13.23
N CYS A 203 4.88 -6.44 13.59
CA CYS A 203 3.49 -6.50 14.01
C CYS A 203 3.33 -6.01 15.46
N LYS A 204 2.61 -4.91 15.61
CA LYS A 204 2.17 -4.42 16.93
C LYS A 204 0.65 -4.47 16.96
N PRO A 205 0.05 -4.85 18.10
CA PRO A 205 -1.39 -4.71 18.27
C PRO A 205 -1.77 -3.25 18.03
N GLN A 206 -2.57 -2.99 17.01
CA GLN A 206 -3.14 -1.67 16.81
C GLN A 206 -4.32 -1.55 17.77
N ALA A 207 -4.24 -0.62 18.72
CA ALA A 207 -5.36 -0.35 19.60
C ALA A 207 -6.44 0.37 18.77
N LEU A 208 -7.42 -0.38 18.28
CA LEU A 208 -8.60 0.16 17.58
C LEU A 208 -9.62 0.84 18.55
N THR A 209 -9.31 0.82 19.85
CA THR A 209 -10.26 1.17 20.94
C THR A 209 -10.17 2.62 21.41
N GLU A 210 -9.18 3.39 20.98
CA GLU A 210 -9.18 4.82 21.28
C GLU A 210 -10.04 5.52 20.22
N PRO A 211 -11.13 6.19 20.60
CA PRO A 211 -11.85 7.03 19.65
C PRO A 211 -10.89 8.12 19.18
N LEU A 212 -10.64 8.18 17.87
CA LEU A 212 -9.88 9.23 17.18
C LEU A 212 -10.52 10.64 17.35
N SER A 213 -11.44 10.79 18.26
CA SER A 213 -12.15 12.02 18.64
C SER A 213 -11.34 12.99 19.51
N ALA A 214 -10.09 12.72 19.82
CA ALA A 214 -9.21 13.68 20.47
C ALA A 214 -8.49 14.58 19.45
N VAL A 215 -9.22 15.15 18.47
CA VAL A 215 -8.79 16.43 17.90
C VAL A 215 -9.10 17.48 18.97
N GLY A 216 -8.23 17.54 19.97
CA GLY A 216 -8.17 18.69 20.86
C GLY A 216 -7.95 19.94 20.02
N ASN A 217 -8.41 21.09 20.50
CA ASN A 217 -8.24 22.43 19.93
C ASN A 217 -6.76 22.87 19.83
N GLY A 218 -5.86 21.95 19.42
CA GLY A 218 -4.44 22.14 19.19
C GLY A 218 -4.13 22.03 17.71
N SER A 219 -3.01 22.62 17.29
CA SER A 219 -2.49 22.47 15.93
C SER A 219 -2.49 21.00 15.54
N PRO A 220 -2.82 20.64 14.27
CA PRO A 220 -2.83 19.27 13.83
C PRO A 220 -1.46 18.63 14.09
N ALA A 221 -1.45 17.40 14.61
CA ALA A 221 -0.20 16.67 14.82
C ALA A 221 0.59 16.62 13.50
N PRO A 222 1.92 16.80 13.54
CA PRO A 222 2.73 16.74 12.33
C PRO A 222 2.51 15.40 11.64
N TRP A 223 2.43 15.44 10.30
CA TRP A 223 2.28 14.24 9.49
C TRP A 223 3.60 13.48 9.39
N ALA A 224 3.58 12.19 9.62
CA ALA A 224 4.75 11.34 9.54
C ALA A 224 4.60 10.29 8.43
N VAL A 225 5.67 10.08 7.69
CA VAL A 225 5.86 8.97 6.77
C VAL A 225 7.12 8.22 7.21
N ARG A 226 7.03 6.90 7.36
CA ARG A 226 8.13 6.09 7.89
C ARG A 226 8.26 4.79 7.15
N GLN A 227 9.49 4.24 7.13
CA GLN A 227 9.80 2.93 6.57
C GLN A 227 9.40 2.83 5.09
N HIS A 228 10.13 3.59 4.25
CA HIS A 228 9.99 3.47 2.80
C HIS A 228 10.51 2.12 2.33
N GLU A 229 9.67 1.37 1.61
CA GLU A 229 9.99 0.07 1.04
C GLU A 229 9.79 0.09 -0.47
N LEU A 230 10.72 -0.53 -1.20
CA LEU A 230 10.58 -0.71 -2.63
C LEU A 230 9.68 -1.90 -2.94
N ILE A 231 8.78 -1.72 -3.90
CA ILE A 231 7.86 -2.78 -4.31
C ILE A 231 8.57 -3.71 -5.31
N ALA A 232 8.88 -4.93 -4.87
CA ALA A 232 9.35 -5.98 -5.77
C ALA A 232 8.15 -6.58 -6.51
N TYR A 233 7.75 -5.94 -7.63
CA TYR A 233 6.62 -6.40 -8.43
C TYR A 233 6.83 -7.83 -8.91
N ALA A 234 5.85 -8.71 -8.67
CA ALA A 234 5.89 -10.09 -9.08
C ALA A 234 5.64 -10.29 -10.60
N GLY A 235 5.19 -9.25 -11.27
CA GLY A 235 4.89 -9.27 -12.70
C GLY A 235 3.71 -8.36 -13.05
N GLY A 236 3.16 -8.52 -14.25
CA GLY A 236 2.01 -7.76 -14.72
C GLY A 236 0.68 -8.30 -14.19
N PRO A 237 -0.45 -7.74 -14.67
CA PRO A 237 -1.78 -8.27 -14.41
C PRO A 237 -1.87 -9.77 -14.70
N ALA A 238 -2.66 -10.50 -13.95
CA ALA A 238 -2.84 -11.96 -14.06
C ALA A 238 -1.67 -12.85 -13.59
N HIS A 239 -0.65 -12.30 -12.92
CA HIS A 239 0.37 -13.13 -12.27
C HIS A 239 -0.14 -13.76 -10.97
N TYR A 240 -1.06 -13.09 -10.28
CA TYR A 240 -1.74 -13.68 -9.12
C TYR A 240 -3.02 -14.40 -9.54
N PRO A 241 -3.39 -15.52 -8.89
CA PRO A 241 -4.70 -16.12 -9.04
C PRO A 241 -5.78 -15.05 -8.80
N THR A 242 -6.59 -14.78 -9.82
CA THR A 242 -7.60 -13.72 -9.76
C THR A 242 -8.96 -14.31 -10.16
N TYR A 243 -9.93 -14.17 -9.27
CA TYR A 243 -11.28 -14.64 -9.47
C TYR A 243 -12.24 -13.45 -9.57
N SER A 244 -13.25 -13.60 -10.43
CA SER A 244 -14.33 -12.61 -10.55
C SER A 244 -15.15 -12.57 -9.25
N TYR A 245 -15.48 -11.38 -8.78
CA TYR A 245 -16.30 -11.18 -7.59
C TYR A 245 -17.61 -12.00 -7.67
N ILE A 246 -18.27 -12.01 -8.84
CA ILE A 246 -19.53 -12.73 -9.03
C ILE A 246 -19.37 -14.26 -8.94
N ASP A 247 -18.21 -14.79 -9.36
CA ASP A 247 -17.96 -16.23 -9.29
C ASP A 247 -17.72 -16.66 -7.84
N VAL A 248 -16.96 -15.87 -7.08
CA VAL A 248 -16.76 -16.10 -5.64
C VAL A 248 -18.10 -15.99 -4.90
N LEU A 249 -18.89 -14.96 -5.19
CA LEU A 249 -20.21 -14.76 -4.58
C LEU A 249 -21.15 -15.94 -4.80
N ARG A 250 -21.04 -16.61 -5.95
CA ARG A 250 -21.83 -17.80 -6.32
C ARG A 250 -21.22 -19.12 -5.85
N GLY A 251 -20.07 -19.09 -5.19
CA GLY A 251 -19.35 -20.29 -4.78
C GLY A 251 -18.81 -21.11 -5.96
N GLN A 252 -18.52 -20.46 -7.10
CA GLN A 252 -18.03 -21.10 -8.33
C GLN A 252 -16.51 -21.09 -8.44
N VAL A 253 -15.80 -20.93 -7.33
CA VAL A 253 -14.35 -20.96 -7.26
C VAL A 253 -13.89 -22.32 -6.76
N PRO A 254 -12.83 -22.91 -7.34
CA PRO A 254 -12.27 -24.18 -6.83
C PRO A 254 -11.90 -24.09 -5.35
N SER A 255 -12.14 -25.17 -4.61
CA SER A 255 -11.85 -25.23 -3.16
C SER A 255 -10.37 -25.27 -2.82
N ASP A 256 -9.53 -25.44 -3.83
CA ASP A 256 -8.06 -25.45 -3.77
C ASP A 256 -7.43 -24.13 -4.25
N ALA A 257 -8.25 -23.09 -4.39
CA ALA A 257 -7.87 -21.76 -4.85
C ALA A 257 -7.33 -20.87 -3.72
#